data_e53fc643c94cfcfa4b2471ad924705b3
#
_entry.id   e53fc643c94cfcfa4b2471ad924705b3
#
_cell.length_a   1.000
_cell.length_b   1.000
_cell.length_c   1.000
_cell.angle_alpha   90.00
_cell.angle_beta   90.00
_cell.angle_gamma   90.00
#
_symmetry.space_group_name_H-M   'P 1'
#
loop_
_entity.id
_entity.type
_entity.pdbx_description
1 polymer ?
#
loop_
_entity_poly.entity_id
_entity_poly.type
_entity_poly.pdbx_seq_one_letter_code
_entity_poly.pdbx_strand_id
1 'polypeptide(L)'
;MLINGRTEIIAHIGYPTHTFTSPMIYNPYFADAGINALVVPMGSKAEDYAEFLPAVFKLSNIIGALVTMPHKVTTAQMLGVDRITKTAQIAGAVNAVRLGKDGKLEGDLFDGEGFVRGIKNKGFEPKRQVGNGSR
;
A
#
# COMPACT_ATOMS: atom_id res chain seq x y z
N MET A 1 -1.91 15.65 -13.15
CA MET A 1 -1.49 16.00 -11.78
C MET A 1 0.00 16.28 -11.74
N LEU A 2 0.38 17.32 -11.04
CA LEU A 2 1.79 17.66 -10.89
C LEU A 2 2.32 17.10 -9.56
N ILE A 3 3.45 16.45 -9.64
CA ILE A 3 4.15 15.93 -8.46
C ILE A 3 4.84 17.10 -7.77
N ASN A 4 4.70 17.19 -6.46
CA ASN A 4 5.37 18.21 -5.67
C ASN A 4 5.80 17.62 -4.33
N GLY A 5 6.32 18.46 -3.44
CA GLY A 5 6.85 17.99 -2.17
C GLY A 5 5.82 17.41 -1.21
N ARG A 6 4.53 17.57 -1.51
CA ARG A 6 3.46 17.01 -0.68
C ARG A 6 2.87 15.73 -1.28
N THR A 7 3.35 15.31 -2.43
CA THR A 7 2.83 14.11 -3.08
C THR A 7 3.15 12.89 -2.22
N GLU A 8 2.11 12.09 -1.96
CA GLU A 8 2.27 10.85 -1.21
C GLU A 8 2.32 9.67 -2.16
N ILE A 9 2.98 8.62 -1.76
CA ILE A 9 3.25 7.48 -2.62
C ILE A 9 2.66 6.21 -2.02
N ILE A 10 1.99 5.46 -2.88
CA ILE A 10 1.63 4.08 -2.61
C ILE A 10 2.60 3.24 -3.43
N ALA A 11 3.47 2.51 -2.74
CA ALA A 11 4.46 1.66 -3.40
C ALA A 11 3.78 0.39 -3.90
N HIS A 12 3.88 0.09 -5.18
CA HIS A 12 3.35 -1.17 -5.71
C HIS A 12 4.53 -2.09 -5.97
N ILE A 13 4.72 -3.06 -5.09
CA ILE A 13 5.94 -3.84 -5.03
C ILE A 13 5.71 -5.24 -5.57
N GLY A 14 6.56 -5.65 -6.48
CA GLY A 14 6.53 -6.98 -7.08
C GLY A 14 7.65 -7.12 -8.09
N TYR A 15 7.63 -8.17 -8.86
CA TYR A 15 8.67 -8.38 -9.86
C TYR A 15 8.18 -9.41 -10.87
N PRO A 16 8.32 -9.14 -12.17
CA PRO A 16 8.75 -7.88 -12.78
C PRO A 16 7.65 -6.83 -12.80
N THR A 17 8.00 -5.59 -13.02
CA THR A 17 7.02 -4.50 -12.93
C THR A 17 6.33 -4.16 -14.25
N HIS A 18 6.86 -4.60 -15.36
CA HIS A 18 6.36 -4.16 -16.67
C HIS A 18 4.92 -4.58 -16.95
N THR A 19 4.40 -5.57 -16.23
CA THR A 19 3.01 -6.02 -16.39
C THR A 19 2.04 -5.32 -15.45
N PHE A 20 2.52 -4.41 -14.60
CA PHE A 20 1.66 -3.74 -13.63
C PHE A 20 0.71 -2.78 -14.33
N THR A 21 -0.58 -2.88 -14.01
CA THR A 21 -1.59 -1.98 -14.57
C THR A 21 -2.11 -0.99 -13.53
N SER A 22 -1.81 -1.19 -12.26
CA SER A 22 -2.39 -0.37 -11.20
C SER A 22 -2.12 1.13 -11.38
N PRO A 23 -0.93 1.58 -11.82
CA PRO A 23 -0.74 3.02 -11.99
C PRO A 23 -1.71 3.62 -13.01
N MET A 24 -2.04 2.88 -14.06
CA MET A 24 -2.94 3.37 -15.10
C MET A 24 -4.40 3.38 -14.61
N ILE A 25 -4.71 2.61 -13.59
CA ILE A 25 -6.07 2.55 -13.04
C ILE A 25 -6.23 3.58 -11.94
N TYR A 26 -5.31 3.61 -10.98
CA TYR A 26 -5.49 4.41 -9.77
C TYR A 26 -5.01 5.84 -9.91
N ASN A 27 -3.96 6.11 -10.69
CA ASN A 27 -3.44 7.47 -10.78
C ASN A 27 -4.43 8.43 -11.44
N PRO A 28 -5.12 8.06 -12.53
CA PRO A 28 -6.17 8.95 -13.05
C PRO A 28 -7.29 9.17 -12.05
N TYR A 29 -7.66 8.14 -11.29
CA TYR A 29 -8.68 8.28 -10.26
C TYR A 29 -8.26 9.32 -9.21
N PHE A 30 -7.02 9.23 -8.72
CA PHE A 30 -6.53 10.19 -7.73
C PHE A 30 -6.52 11.61 -8.28
N ALA A 31 -6.10 11.78 -9.54
CA ALA A 31 -6.08 13.08 -10.16
C ALA A 31 -7.48 13.67 -10.24
N ASP A 32 -8.46 12.86 -10.67
CA ASP A 32 -9.85 13.32 -10.79
C ASP A 32 -10.44 13.66 -9.43
N ALA A 33 -10.07 12.92 -8.40
CA ALA A 33 -10.60 13.13 -7.06
C ALA A 33 -9.87 14.24 -6.29
N GLY A 34 -8.83 14.82 -6.88
CA GLY A 34 -8.06 15.87 -6.20
C GLY A 34 -7.16 15.32 -5.10
N ILE A 35 -6.80 14.04 -5.18
CA ILE A 35 -5.93 13.41 -4.19
C ILE A 35 -4.49 13.49 -4.69
N ASN A 36 -3.62 14.09 -3.88
CA ASN A 36 -2.21 14.29 -4.24
C ASN A 36 -1.41 13.05 -3.87
N ALA A 37 -1.66 11.96 -4.59
CA ALA A 37 -1.01 10.68 -4.34
C ALA A 37 -0.80 9.95 -5.66
N LEU A 38 0.20 9.09 -5.67
CA LEU A 38 0.54 8.28 -6.84
C LEU A 38 0.79 6.85 -6.43
N VAL A 39 0.37 5.91 -7.27
CA VAL A 39 0.84 4.53 -7.20
C VAL A 39 2.08 4.43 -8.08
N VAL A 40 3.18 3.96 -7.53
CA VAL A 40 4.47 3.89 -8.23
C VAL A 40 4.95 2.44 -8.21
N PRO A 41 5.20 1.86 -9.39
CA PRO A 41 5.73 0.49 -9.44
C PRO A 41 7.16 0.46 -8.88
N MET A 42 7.42 -0.53 -8.04
CA MET A 42 8.75 -0.71 -7.47
C MET A 42 9.13 -2.18 -7.59
N GLY A 43 10.18 -2.44 -8.35
CA GLY A 43 10.59 -3.81 -8.62
C GLY A 43 11.53 -4.32 -7.55
N SER A 44 11.13 -5.38 -6.86
CA SER A 44 11.98 -6.01 -5.87
C SER A 44 11.94 -7.50 -6.09
N LYS A 45 13.10 -8.11 -6.30
CA LYS A 45 13.20 -9.55 -6.44
C LYS A 45 12.95 -10.22 -5.09
N ALA A 46 12.62 -11.52 -5.15
CA ALA A 46 12.28 -12.25 -3.94
C ALA A 46 13.39 -12.23 -2.90
N GLU A 47 14.64 -12.29 -3.35
CA GLU A 47 15.77 -12.35 -2.42
C GLU A 47 16.02 -11.03 -1.69
N ASP A 48 15.50 -9.92 -2.21
CA ASP A 48 15.72 -8.61 -1.60
C ASP A 48 14.50 -8.09 -0.83
N TYR A 49 13.35 -8.72 -1.02
CA TYR A 49 12.08 -8.15 -0.59
C TYR A 49 11.98 -8.02 0.92
N ALA A 50 12.41 -9.03 1.66
CA ALA A 50 12.26 -9.02 3.12
C ALA A 50 13.02 -7.86 3.76
N GLU A 51 14.16 -7.48 3.18
CA GLU A 51 14.94 -6.35 3.65
C GLU A 51 14.33 -5.04 3.20
N PHE A 52 13.84 -5.01 1.97
CA PHE A 52 13.36 -3.76 1.36
C PHE A 52 12.03 -3.28 1.98
N LEU A 53 11.09 -4.18 2.24
CA LEU A 53 9.75 -3.78 2.64
C LEU A 53 9.75 -2.88 3.89
N PRO A 54 10.39 -3.27 4.99
CA PRO A 54 10.40 -2.38 6.15
C PRO A 54 11.08 -1.06 5.86
N ALA A 55 12.11 -1.07 5.01
CA ALA A 55 12.89 0.14 4.71
C ALA A 55 12.06 1.17 3.95
N VAL A 56 11.18 0.73 3.05
CA VAL A 56 10.41 1.68 2.26
C VAL A 56 9.47 2.50 3.16
N PHE A 57 9.01 1.91 4.27
CA PHE A 57 8.14 2.62 5.20
C PHE A 57 8.88 3.58 6.12
N LYS A 58 10.20 3.66 6.01
CA LYS A 58 10.96 4.71 6.70
C LYS A 58 10.94 6.03 5.94
N LEU A 59 10.49 6.02 4.70
CA LEU A 59 10.28 7.25 3.94
C LEU A 59 9.02 7.93 4.44
N SER A 60 9.08 9.26 4.59
CA SER A 60 8.01 10.00 5.24
C SER A 60 6.73 10.10 4.41
N ASN A 61 6.83 9.93 3.10
CA ASN A 61 5.69 10.12 2.21
C ASN A 61 5.17 8.83 1.59
N ILE A 62 5.48 7.69 2.18
CA ILE A 62 4.86 6.41 1.79
C ILE A 62 3.64 6.20 2.69
N ILE A 63 2.46 6.14 2.08
CA ILE A 63 1.23 5.98 2.86
C ILE A 63 0.74 4.53 2.85
N GLY A 64 1.31 3.69 2.01
CA GLY A 64 0.96 2.29 1.97
C GLY A 64 1.69 1.60 0.86
N ALA A 65 1.54 0.28 0.82
CA ALA A 65 2.12 -0.52 -0.25
C ALA A 65 1.08 -1.52 -0.75
N LEU A 66 1.04 -1.68 -2.05
CA LEU A 66 0.36 -2.79 -2.69
C LEU A 66 1.43 -3.83 -3.00
N VAL A 67 1.11 -5.08 -2.77
CA VAL A 67 2.06 -6.18 -2.94
C VAL A 67 1.49 -7.16 -3.95
N THR A 68 2.31 -7.54 -4.91
CA THR A 68 1.90 -8.52 -5.91
C THR A 68 2.94 -9.62 -6.01
N MET A 69 2.82 -10.47 -7.02
CA MET A 69 3.73 -11.59 -7.21
C MET A 69 5.17 -11.12 -7.26
N PRO A 70 6.11 -11.81 -6.64
CA PRO A 70 5.98 -13.09 -5.97
C PRO A 70 5.92 -12.97 -4.44
N HIS A 71 5.44 -11.87 -3.90
CA HIS A 71 5.67 -11.52 -2.49
C HIS A 71 4.46 -11.69 -1.57
N LYS A 72 3.29 -12.04 -2.08
CA LYS A 72 2.08 -12.00 -1.24
C LYS A 72 2.15 -12.95 -0.05
N VAL A 73 2.63 -14.18 -0.27
CA VAL A 73 2.75 -15.16 0.82
C VAL A 73 3.88 -14.77 1.75
N THR A 74 5.01 -14.35 1.20
CA THR A 74 6.14 -13.91 2.00
C THR A 74 5.75 -12.78 2.93
N THR A 75 4.94 -11.84 2.43
CA THR A 75 4.50 -10.71 3.25
C THR A 75 3.67 -11.18 4.44
N ALA A 76 2.74 -12.09 4.22
CA ALA A 76 1.95 -12.64 5.32
C ALA A 76 2.84 -13.28 6.38
N GLN A 77 3.85 -14.01 5.95
CA GLN A 77 4.78 -14.66 6.87
C GLN A 77 5.63 -13.65 7.63
N MET A 78 6.09 -12.61 6.94
CA MET A 78 6.91 -11.57 7.56
C MET A 78 6.16 -10.81 8.64
N LEU A 79 4.91 -10.45 8.37
CA LEU A 79 4.13 -9.66 9.30
C LEU A 79 3.64 -10.48 10.49
N GLY A 80 3.29 -11.74 10.24
CA GLY A 80 2.81 -12.61 11.29
C GLY A 80 1.32 -12.49 11.52
N VAL A 81 0.74 -13.53 12.13
CA VAL A 81 -0.71 -13.68 12.25
C VAL A 81 -1.35 -12.53 13.01
N ASP A 82 -0.63 -11.96 13.99
CA ASP A 82 -1.19 -10.90 14.82
C ASP A 82 -1.23 -9.54 14.11
N ARG A 83 -0.60 -9.43 12.95
CA ARG A 83 -0.49 -8.16 12.23
C ARG A 83 -1.24 -8.18 10.91
N ILE A 84 -2.01 -9.21 10.64
CA ILE A 84 -2.78 -9.29 9.39
C ILE A 84 -4.24 -9.59 9.70
N THR A 85 -5.12 -9.16 8.80
CA THR A 85 -6.56 -9.35 8.99
C THR A 85 -6.95 -10.82 8.90
N LYS A 86 -8.14 -11.14 9.39
CA LYS A 86 -8.66 -12.49 9.32
C LYS A 86 -8.70 -12.99 7.87
N THR A 87 -9.10 -12.14 6.94
CA THR A 87 -9.13 -12.52 5.52
C THR A 87 -7.73 -12.94 5.05
N ALA A 88 -6.72 -12.14 5.40
CA ALA A 88 -5.35 -12.46 5.02
C ALA A 88 -4.83 -13.71 5.72
N GLN A 89 -5.23 -13.93 6.98
CA GLN A 89 -4.85 -15.14 7.70
C GLN A 89 -5.36 -16.39 7.01
N ILE A 90 -6.62 -16.37 6.62
CA ILE A 90 -7.26 -17.52 5.97
C ILE A 90 -6.59 -17.83 4.63
N ALA A 91 -6.30 -16.79 3.86
CA ALA A 91 -5.68 -16.97 2.55
C ALA A 91 -4.19 -17.24 2.63
N GLY A 92 -3.55 -16.86 3.73
CA GLY A 92 -2.10 -16.95 3.84
C GLY A 92 -1.38 -15.99 2.94
N ALA A 93 -1.99 -14.85 2.61
CA ALA A 93 -1.45 -13.92 1.63
C ALA A 93 -1.88 -12.50 1.99
N VAL A 94 -1.01 -11.54 1.68
CA VAL A 94 -1.24 -10.11 1.91
C VAL A 94 -0.95 -9.37 0.61
N ASN A 95 -1.83 -8.47 0.21
CA ASN A 95 -1.58 -7.63 -0.96
C ASN A 95 -1.59 -6.14 -0.62
N ALA A 96 -1.82 -5.77 0.63
CA ALA A 96 -1.79 -4.37 1.05
C ALA A 96 -1.15 -4.27 2.41
N VAL A 97 -0.24 -3.32 2.57
CA VAL A 97 0.53 -3.12 3.81
C VAL A 97 0.47 -1.65 4.16
N ARG A 98 0.34 -1.36 5.44
CA ARG A 98 0.44 0.00 5.94
C ARG A 98 1.16 0.01 7.28
N LEU A 99 1.58 1.20 7.69
CA LEU A 99 2.17 1.37 9.01
C LEU A 99 1.04 1.58 10.01
N GLY A 100 1.00 0.76 11.04
CA GLY A 100 0.00 0.90 12.10
C GLY A 100 0.34 2.03 13.04
N LYS A 101 -0.59 2.35 13.92
CA LYS A 101 -0.42 3.44 14.88
C LYS A 101 0.74 3.18 15.83
N ASP A 102 1.04 1.92 16.08
CA ASP A 102 2.15 1.53 16.97
C ASP A 102 3.50 1.51 16.27
N GLY A 103 3.55 1.94 15.02
CA GLY A 103 4.79 1.97 14.26
C GLY A 103 5.18 0.64 13.63
N LYS A 104 4.33 -0.38 13.75
CA LYS A 104 4.58 -1.68 13.15
C LYS A 104 3.70 -1.87 11.93
N LEU A 105 4.16 -2.68 10.99
CA LEU A 105 3.42 -2.92 9.75
C LEU A 105 2.21 -3.80 9.98
N GLU A 106 1.16 -3.51 9.25
CA GLU A 106 -0.08 -4.29 9.23
C GLU A 106 -0.43 -4.64 7.81
N GLY A 107 -1.09 -5.77 7.61
CA GLY A 107 -1.42 -6.23 6.27
C GLY A 107 -2.85 -6.71 6.13
N ASP A 108 -3.32 -6.64 4.89
CA ASP A 108 -4.67 -7.08 4.55
C ASP A 108 -4.64 -7.71 3.16
N LEU A 109 -5.74 -8.35 2.80
CA LEU A 109 -5.94 -8.86 1.47
C LEU A 109 -7.24 -8.27 0.93
N PHE A 110 -7.11 -7.35 0.00
CA PHE A 110 -8.24 -6.64 -0.62
C PHE A 110 -8.40 -7.07 -2.06
N ASP A 111 -9.63 -7.02 -2.56
CA ASP A 111 -9.80 -6.90 -4.02
C ASP A 111 -9.61 -5.43 -4.42
N GLY A 112 -9.61 -5.17 -5.72
CA GLY A 112 -9.35 -3.81 -6.20
C GLY A 112 -10.37 -2.80 -5.71
N GLU A 113 -11.64 -3.21 -5.66
CA GLU A 113 -12.71 -2.33 -5.20
C GLU A 113 -12.56 -2.02 -3.71
N GLY A 114 -12.19 -3.04 -2.94
CA GLY A 114 -11.95 -2.84 -1.50
C GLY A 114 -10.81 -1.88 -1.24
N PHE A 115 -9.77 -1.91 -2.08
CA PHE A 115 -8.66 -0.99 -1.95
C PHE A 115 -9.11 0.46 -2.18
N VAL A 116 -9.88 0.70 -3.23
CA VAL A 116 -10.36 2.05 -3.54
C VAL A 116 -11.25 2.56 -2.41
N ARG A 117 -12.18 1.72 -1.93
CA ARG A 117 -13.03 2.12 -0.79
C ARG A 117 -12.21 2.44 0.44
N GLY A 118 -11.18 1.63 0.68
CA GLY A 118 -10.30 1.84 1.83
C GLY A 118 -9.60 3.19 1.77
N ILE A 119 -9.13 3.58 0.60
CA ILE A 119 -8.50 4.88 0.42
C ILE A 119 -9.49 5.99 0.74
N LYS A 120 -10.71 5.90 0.18
CA LYS A 120 -11.71 6.95 0.37
C LYS A 120 -12.12 7.07 1.83
N ASN A 121 -12.25 5.95 2.52
CA ASN A 121 -12.81 5.94 3.86
C ASN A 121 -11.78 6.14 4.96
N LYS A 122 -10.49 5.99 4.65
CA LYS A 122 -9.44 6.04 5.66
C LYS A 122 -8.64 7.31 5.63
N GLY A 123 -9.16 8.34 4.99
CA GLY A 123 -8.59 9.65 5.14
C GLY A 123 -7.49 10.01 4.18
N PHE A 124 -7.43 9.37 3.04
CA PHE A 124 -6.58 9.89 1.98
C PHE A 124 -7.19 11.12 1.33
N GLU A 125 -8.42 11.48 1.71
CA GLU A 125 -8.94 12.76 1.33
C GLU A 125 -8.12 13.84 2.00
N PRO A 126 -7.87 14.86 1.30
CA PRO A 126 -7.09 15.96 1.87
C PRO A 126 -7.74 16.46 3.11
N LYS A 127 -7.61 16.46 3.88
CA LYS A 127 -8.09 16.86 4.97
C LYS A 127 -8.66 16.20 5.81
N ARG A 128 -8.64 15.64 5.86
CA ARG A 128 -9.14 15.04 6.90
C ARG A 128 -8.21 14.79 7.84
N GLN A 129 -7.70 14.86 7.82
CA GLN A 129 -7.01 14.69 8.63
C GLN A 129 -6.96 14.72 9.67
N VAL A 130 -7.41 14.82 9.69
CA VAL A 130 -7.61 14.80 10.64
C VAL A 130 -8.00 14.37 11.43
N GLY A 131 -8.03 14.37 11.58
CA GLY A 131 -8.45 13.99 12.45
C GLY A 131 -9.21 13.27 12.86
N ASN A 132 -9.74 13.21 12.55
CA ASN A 132 -10.47 12.38 13.03
C ASN A 132 -10.08 11.14 13.01
N GLY A 133 -9.64 10.91 12.88
CA GLY A 133 -9.28 10.01 12.91
C GLY A 133 -9.40 9.06 12.70
N SER A 134 -9.72 8.99 12.28
CA SER A 134 -9.79 8.28 12.11
C SER A 134 -9.41 7.69 11.76
N ARG A 135 -9.26 7.61 11.60
CA ARG A 135 -8.92 7.24 11.33
C ARG A 135 -8.62 6.68 11.67
#